data_4ceb7586cb69336fbc6eeaf382056b9e
#
_entry.id   4ceb7586cb69336fbc6eeaf382056b9e
#
_cell.length_a   1.000
_cell.length_b   1.000
_cell.length_c   1.000
_cell.angle_alpha   90.00
_cell.angle_beta   90.00
_cell.angle_gamma   90.00
#
_symmetry.space_group_name_H-M   'P 1'
#
loop_
_entity.id
_entity.type
_entity.pdbx_description
1 polymer ?
#
loop_
_entity_poly.entity_id
_entity_poly.type
_entity_poly.pdbx_seq_one_letter_code
_entity_poly.pdbx_strand_id
1 'polypeptide(L)'
;MSREVFICDAVRTPIGRFGGSLSAGRADDLAAVPLKALVERNPGVDWSALDEVFLGCANQAGEDNRNVARMALLLAGLPESVPGVTLNRLCASGMDAIGTAFRAIASGEMELAIAGGVESMSRAPYVMGKADSAFGRGQKIEDTTIGWRFVNPLMKEQYGIDPMPQTADNVADDYRVSRADQDAFALRSQQRAGRAQEAGFFAEEIVPVTIRGRKGDTLVEHDEHPRPDTTLEALARLKPGNGPERTVTAGNASGVNDGAAALVLASAEAVEKHGLTPRARVLGMASAGVAPRIMGIGPVPAVRKLLRRLALAIDAFDVIELNEAFASQGLACLRELGVADDSEKVNPNGGAIALGHPLGMSGARLVLTALHQLEKSGGRRGLATMCVGVGQGLALAIERV
;
A
#
# COMPACT_ATOMS: atom_id res chain seq x y z
N MET A 1 2.72 -20.83 -23.10
CA MET A 1 1.74 -19.79 -22.71
C MET A 1 1.90 -19.62 -21.20
N SER A 2 1.86 -18.40 -20.67
CA SER A 2 1.86 -18.22 -19.21
C SER A 2 0.54 -18.74 -18.62
N ARG A 3 0.60 -19.36 -17.43
CA ARG A 3 -0.60 -19.83 -16.73
C ARG A 3 -1.44 -18.65 -16.25
N GLU A 4 -2.75 -18.84 -16.14
CA GLU A 4 -3.63 -17.88 -15.49
C GLU A 4 -3.41 -17.89 -13.98
N VAL A 5 -3.51 -16.72 -13.37
CA VAL A 5 -3.34 -16.55 -11.92
C VAL A 5 -4.52 -15.78 -11.37
N PHE A 6 -5.16 -16.35 -10.37
CA PHE A 6 -6.37 -15.83 -9.77
C PHE A 6 -6.11 -15.32 -8.36
N ILE A 7 -6.78 -14.22 -7.99
CA ILE A 7 -6.99 -13.80 -6.62
C ILE A 7 -8.28 -14.47 -6.16
N CYS A 8 -8.18 -15.29 -5.09
CA CYS A 8 -9.29 -16.09 -4.59
C CYS A 8 -9.90 -15.53 -3.29
N ASP A 9 -9.09 -14.93 -2.44
CA ASP A 9 -9.57 -14.22 -1.24
C ASP A 9 -8.64 -13.05 -0.92
N ALA A 10 -9.15 -12.05 -0.20
CA ALA A 10 -8.39 -10.85 0.15
C ALA A 10 -8.99 -10.19 1.39
N VAL A 11 -8.15 -9.86 2.38
CA VAL A 11 -8.54 -9.19 3.62
C VAL A 11 -7.46 -8.25 4.11
N ARG A 12 -7.83 -7.32 4.98
CA ARG A 12 -6.91 -6.38 5.63
C ARG A 12 -7.31 -6.12 7.09
N THR A 13 -6.39 -5.61 7.86
CA THR A 13 -6.70 -4.98 9.15
C THR A 13 -7.35 -3.61 8.94
N PRO A 14 -7.98 -3.01 9.96
CA PRO A 14 -8.16 -1.58 9.98
C PRO A 14 -6.82 -0.86 9.77
N ILE A 15 -6.87 0.39 9.30
CA ILE A 15 -5.71 1.28 9.23
C ILE A 15 -5.72 2.17 10.47
N GLY A 16 -4.73 2.01 11.35
CA GLY A 16 -4.48 2.86 12.50
C GLY A 16 -3.71 4.12 12.11
N ARG A 17 -3.95 5.23 12.80
CA ARG A 17 -3.10 6.41 12.69
C ARG A 17 -1.86 6.28 13.59
N PHE A 18 -0.86 7.08 13.32
CA PHE A 18 0.36 7.13 14.13
C PHE A 18 0.05 7.38 15.62
N GLY A 19 0.55 6.50 16.48
CA GLY A 19 0.29 6.53 17.90
C GLY A 19 -1.17 6.25 18.29
N GLY A 20 -1.99 5.73 17.35
CA GLY A 20 -3.40 5.45 17.56
C GLY A 20 -3.72 4.03 18.02
N SER A 21 -4.88 3.54 17.63
CA SER A 21 -5.48 2.29 18.12
C SER A 21 -4.63 1.05 17.90
N LEU A 22 -3.85 0.98 16.81
CA LEU A 22 -2.98 -0.16 16.50
C LEU A 22 -1.54 -0.01 17.04
N SER A 23 -1.18 1.13 17.62
CA SER A 23 0.20 1.44 18.03
C SER A 23 0.79 0.51 19.09
N ALA A 24 -0.05 -0.16 19.88
CA ALA A 24 0.37 -1.14 20.88
C ALA A 24 0.62 -2.54 20.30
N GLY A 25 0.13 -2.81 19.06
CA GLY A 25 0.33 -4.08 18.37
C GLY A 25 1.73 -4.17 17.72
N ARG A 26 2.41 -5.30 17.87
CA ARG A 26 3.68 -5.56 17.18
C ARG A 26 3.45 -5.72 15.68
N ALA A 27 4.43 -5.37 14.87
CA ALA A 27 4.33 -5.48 13.41
C ALA A 27 4.15 -6.95 12.94
N ASP A 28 4.85 -7.89 13.54
CA ASP A 28 4.76 -9.32 13.24
C ASP A 28 3.41 -9.93 13.65
N ASP A 29 2.87 -9.54 14.81
CA ASP A 29 1.52 -9.94 15.25
C ASP A 29 0.45 -9.34 14.34
N LEU A 30 0.58 -8.07 13.95
CA LEU A 30 -0.35 -7.38 13.05
C LEU A 30 -0.39 -8.04 11.67
N ALA A 31 0.79 -8.45 11.15
CA ALA A 31 0.90 -9.17 9.88
C ALA A 31 0.24 -10.56 9.93
N ALA A 32 0.23 -11.22 11.10
CA ALA A 32 -0.39 -12.53 11.27
C ALA A 32 -1.92 -12.48 11.20
N VAL A 33 -2.57 -11.34 11.53
CA VAL A 33 -4.03 -11.21 11.56
C VAL A 33 -4.68 -11.54 10.20
N PRO A 34 -4.33 -10.88 9.07
CA PRO A 34 -4.93 -11.19 7.79
C PRO A 34 -4.57 -12.60 7.30
N LEU A 35 -3.38 -13.13 7.61
CA LEU A 35 -3.00 -14.49 7.26
C LEU A 35 -3.90 -15.51 7.96
N LYS A 36 -4.10 -15.37 9.27
CA LYS A 36 -4.97 -16.22 10.05
C LYS A 36 -6.41 -16.17 9.54
N ALA A 37 -6.92 -14.99 9.23
CA ALA A 37 -8.26 -14.81 8.69
C ALA A 37 -8.44 -15.52 7.35
N LEU A 38 -7.44 -15.48 6.44
CA LEU A 38 -7.50 -16.20 5.17
C LEU A 38 -7.54 -17.73 5.40
N VAL A 39 -6.79 -18.24 6.37
CA VAL A 39 -6.83 -19.66 6.74
C VAL A 39 -8.21 -20.07 7.26
N GLU A 40 -8.79 -19.28 8.16
CA GLU A 40 -10.11 -19.54 8.75
C GLU A 40 -11.26 -19.44 7.72
N ARG A 41 -11.15 -18.50 6.76
CA ARG A 41 -12.14 -18.31 5.70
C ARG A 41 -12.10 -19.38 4.62
N ASN A 42 -10.99 -20.09 4.47
CA ASN A 42 -10.79 -21.10 3.44
C ASN A 42 -10.44 -22.47 4.06
N PRO A 43 -11.37 -23.06 4.85
CA PRO A 43 -11.10 -24.29 5.60
C PRO A 43 -10.92 -25.54 4.73
N GLY A 44 -11.30 -25.45 3.44
CA GLY A 44 -11.11 -26.55 2.47
C GLY A 44 -9.71 -26.60 1.87
N VAL A 45 -8.87 -25.59 2.09
CA VAL A 45 -7.51 -25.53 1.54
C VAL A 45 -6.56 -26.38 2.38
N ASP A 46 -5.81 -27.23 1.71
CA ASP A 46 -4.63 -27.87 2.33
C ASP A 46 -3.49 -26.86 2.38
N TRP A 47 -3.35 -26.17 3.50
CA TRP A 47 -2.32 -25.15 3.70
C TRP A 47 -0.89 -25.72 3.76
N SER A 48 -0.71 -27.04 3.83
CA SER A 48 0.61 -27.66 3.67
C SER A 48 1.10 -27.63 2.21
N ALA A 49 0.19 -27.41 1.27
CA ALA A 49 0.48 -27.22 -0.16
C ALA A 49 0.74 -25.75 -0.54
N LEU A 50 0.74 -24.82 0.42
CA LEU A 50 1.10 -23.43 0.18
C LEU A 50 2.59 -23.33 -0.15
N ASP A 51 2.92 -22.85 -1.34
CA ASP A 51 4.30 -22.77 -1.82
C ASP A 51 5.09 -21.68 -1.09
N GLU A 52 4.53 -20.49 -0.89
CA GLU A 52 5.22 -19.39 -0.21
C GLU A 52 4.27 -18.28 0.26
N VAL A 53 4.69 -17.58 1.31
CA VAL A 53 4.08 -16.31 1.76
C VAL A 53 5.00 -15.14 1.42
N PHE A 54 4.52 -14.20 0.59
CA PHE A 54 5.22 -12.98 0.20
C PHE A 54 4.63 -11.78 0.97
N LEU A 55 5.39 -11.15 1.85
CA LEU A 55 4.93 -9.90 2.48
C LEU A 55 5.86 -8.74 2.17
N GLY A 56 5.25 -7.63 1.75
CA GLY A 56 5.91 -6.34 1.66
C GLY A 56 6.08 -5.69 3.03
N CYS A 57 7.28 -5.16 3.31
CA CYS A 57 7.56 -4.36 4.49
C CYS A 57 8.71 -3.40 4.19
N ALA A 58 8.53 -2.11 4.42
CA ALA A 58 9.52 -1.10 4.07
C ALA A 58 10.57 -0.89 5.16
N ASN A 59 10.20 -0.91 6.43
CA ASN A 59 11.11 -0.58 7.53
C ASN A 59 12.13 -1.69 7.80
N GLN A 60 11.71 -2.83 8.30
CA GLN A 60 12.53 -3.99 8.66
C GLN A 60 13.63 -3.73 9.71
N ALA A 61 13.58 -2.60 10.42
CA ALA A 61 14.58 -2.22 11.41
C ALA A 61 14.19 -2.59 12.86
N GLY A 62 12.90 -2.85 13.10
CA GLY A 62 12.34 -3.13 14.42
C GLY A 62 11.83 -4.55 14.58
N GLU A 63 10.59 -4.67 15.04
CA GLU A 63 9.89 -5.95 15.26
C GLU A 63 9.56 -6.67 13.95
N ASP A 64 9.65 -5.98 12.84
CA ASP A 64 9.52 -6.41 11.45
C ASP A 64 10.82 -6.98 10.85
N ASN A 65 11.89 -7.09 11.64
CA ASN A 65 13.15 -7.68 11.21
C ASN A 65 13.05 -9.22 11.06
N ARG A 66 14.13 -9.86 10.62
CA ARG A 66 14.24 -11.32 10.48
C ARG A 66 13.15 -11.95 9.63
N ASN A 67 12.79 -11.31 8.51
CA ASN A 67 11.79 -11.84 7.59
C ASN A 67 10.37 -11.90 8.23
N VAL A 68 9.73 -10.75 8.30
CA VAL A 68 8.39 -10.61 8.91
C VAL A 68 7.35 -11.54 8.27
N ALA A 69 7.48 -11.88 6.98
CA ALA A 69 6.60 -12.84 6.31
C ALA A 69 6.68 -14.23 6.98
N ARG A 70 7.89 -14.72 7.23
CA ARG A 70 8.09 -16.02 7.90
C ARG A 70 7.64 -15.96 9.36
N MET A 71 7.89 -14.88 10.06
CA MET A 71 7.42 -14.68 11.44
C MET A 71 5.90 -14.69 11.49
N ALA A 72 5.25 -13.92 10.65
CA ALA A 72 3.80 -13.78 10.61
C ALA A 72 3.06 -15.09 10.25
N LEU A 73 3.55 -15.83 9.27
CA LEU A 73 2.91 -17.11 8.89
C LEU A 73 2.95 -18.15 10.03
N LEU A 74 4.05 -18.20 10.78
CA LEU A 74 4.16 -19.08 11.95
C LEU A 74 3.22 -18.64 13.08
N LEU A 75 3.13 -17.33 13.34
CA LEU A 75 2.20 -16.75 14.31
C LEU A 75 0.73 -16.94 13.91
N ALA A 76 0.45 -16.98 12.61
CA ALA A 76 -0.88 -17.28 12.08
C ALA A 76 -1.25 -18.78 12.18
N GLY A 77 -0.32 -19.66 12.53
CA GLY A 77 -0.54 -21.11 12.64
C GLY A 77 -0.45 -21.84 11.31
N LEU A 78 0.12 -21.27 10.27
CA LEU A 78 0.44 -21.99 9.04
C LEU A 78 1.54 -23.04 9.28
N PRO A 79 1.58 -24.12 8.48
CA PRO A 79 2.57 -25.19 8.67
C PRO A 79 4.02 -24.71 8.62
N GLU A 80 4.88 -25.28 9.45
CA GLU A 80 6.32 -24.96 9.48
C GLU A 80 7.04 -25.29 8.17
N SER A 81 6.48 -26.13 7.32
CA SER A 81 6.99 -26.44 5.99
C SER A 81 6.85 -25.28 5.00
N VAL A 82 5.92 -24.33 5.25
CA VAL A 82 5.66 -23.20 4.34
C VAL A 82 6.75 -22.13 4.48
N PRO A 83 7.50 -21.80 3.44
CA PRO A 83 8.48 -20.73 3.49
C PRO A 83 7.82 -19.36 3.43
N GLY A 84 8.59 -18.31 3.67
CA GLY A 84 8.12 -16.93 3.53
C GLY A 84 9.26 -15.99 3.19
N VAL A 85 8.98 -14.95 2.42
CA VAL A 85 9.94 -13.93 2.02
C VAL A 85 9.39 -12.52 2.21
N THR A 86 10.22 -11.65 2.74
CA THR A 86 9.90 -10.22 2.90
C THR A 86 10.50 -9.41 1.75
N LEU A 87 9.68 -8.61 1.09
CA LEU A 87 10.05 -7.79 -0.05
C LEU A 87 10.05 -6.30 0.34
N ASN A 88 11.00 -5.55 -0.18
CA ASN A 88 11.08 -4.11 0.01
C ASN A 88 11.15 -3.37 -1.33
N ARG A 89 10.07 -2.69 -1.67
CA ARG A 89 10.00 -1.63 -2.68
C ARG A 89 9.36 -0.39 -2.06
N LEU A 90 9.76 -0.06 -0.82
CA LEU A 90 9.20 1.05 -0.05
C LEU A 90 7.65 1.02 -0.06
N CYS A 91 6.99 2.12 -0.45
CA CYS A 91 5.53 2.23 -0.49
C CYS A 91 4.82 1.11 -1.28
N ALA A 92 5.45 0.57 -2.32
CA ALA A 92 4.84 -0.44 -3.18
C ALA A 92 5.18 -1.89 -2.80
N SER A 93 5.79 -2.13 -1.64
CA SER A 93 6.24 -3.47 -1.22
C SER A 93 5.13 -4.52 -1.28
N GLY A 94 3.92 -4.19 -0.81
CA GLY A 94 2.78 -5.11 -0.84
C GLY A 94 2.27 -5.41 -2.26
N MET A 95 2.26 -4.43 -3.16
CA MET A 95 1.90 -4.68 -4.55
C MET A 95 2.98 -5.49 -5.27
N ASP A 96 4.26 -5.26 -4.97
CA ASP A 96 5.36 -6.04 -5.54
C ASP A 96 5.37 -7.49 -5.02
N ALA A 97 4.92 -7.73 -3.78
CA ALA A 97 4.67 -9.06 -3.24
C ALA A 97 3.61 -9.81 -4.09
N ILE A 98 2.46 -9.17 -4.37
CA ILE A 98 1.43 -9.73 -5.25
C ILE A 98 1.99 -10.01 -6.65
N GLY A 99 2.73 -9.06 -7.21
CA GLY A 99 3.34 -9.23 -8.54
C GLY A 99 4.44 -10.30 -8.58
N THR A 100 5.12 -10.57 -7.46
CA THR A 100 6.11 -11.63 -7.35
C THR A 100 5.44 -12.99 -7.31
N ALA A 101 4.41 -13.17 -6.48
CA ALA A 101 3.57 -14.35 -6.46
C ALA A 101 2.94 -14.62 -7.84
N PHE A 102 2.37 -13.58 -8.46
CA PHE A 102 1.83 -13.68 -9.83
C PHE A 102 2.87 -14.22 -10.82
N ARG A 103 4.09 -13.69 -10.82
CA ARG A 103 5.14 -14.16 -11.75
C ARG A 103 5.55 -15.60 -11.50
N ALA A 104 5.68 -16.00 -10.23
CA ALA A 104 6.05 -17.37 -9.84
C ALA A 104 4.97 -18.39 -10.26
N ILE A 105 3.69 -18.06 -10.03
CA ILE A 105 2.58 -18.92 -10.46
C ILE A 105 2.45 -18.94 -11.99
N ALA A 106 2.52 -17.79 -12.65
CA ALA A 106 2.41 -17.69 -14.11
C ALA A 106 3.54 -18.42 -14.86
N SER A 107 4.74 -18.51 -14.25
CA SER A 107 5.86 -19.30 -14.79
C SER A 107 5.73 -20.81 -14.55
N GLY A 108 4.83 -21.23 -13.67
CA GLY A 108 4.65 -22.62 -13.27
C GLY A 108 5.64 -23.09 -12.20
N GLU A 109 6.32 -22.18 -11.53
CA GLU A 109 7.20 -22.49 -10.39
C GLU A 109 6.39 -22.76 -9.11
N MET A 110 5.22 -22.11 -8.99
CA MET A 110 4.30 -22.22 -7.86
C MET A 110 2.87 -22.43 -8.33
N GLU A 111 2.02 -22.94 -7.43
CA GLU A 111 0.59 -23.14 -7.68
C GLU A 111 -0.29 -22.30 -6.75
N LEU A 112 0.12 -22.16 -5.48
CA LEU A 112 -0.64 -21.50 -4.43
C LEU A 112 0.28 -20.61 -3.58
N ALA A 113 -0.06 -19.34 -3.46
CA ALA A 113 0.71 -18.38 -2.67
C ALA A 113 -0.21 -17.44 -1.86
N ILE A 114 0.28 -16.94 -0.75
CA ILE A 114 -0.30 -15.76 -0.09
C ILE A 114 0.64 -14.58 -0.33
N ALA A 115 0.08 -13.45 -0.74
CA ALA A 115 0.85 -12.22 -0.95
C ALA A 115 0.15 -11.02 -0.30
N GLY A 116 0.94 -10.12 0.28
CA GLY A 116 0.39 -8.96 0.97
C GLY A 116 1.46 -8.03 1.50
N GLY A 117 1.19 -7.41 2.65
CA GLY A 117 2.20 -6.58 3.28
C GLY A 117 1.75 -5.99 4.62
N VAL A 118 2.71 -5.47 5.35
CA VAL A 118 2.53 -4.88 6.68
C VAL A 118 3.42 -3.66 6.83
N GLU A 119 2.95 -2.71 7.58
CA GLU A 119 3.78 -1.65 8.15
C GLU A 119 3.23 -1.24 9.51
N SER A 120 4.09 -1.12 10.50
CA SER A 120 3.78 -0.43 11.75
C SER A 120 4.72 0.76 11.88
N MET A 121 4.26 1.91 11.41
CA MET A 121 5.06 3.14 11.45
C MET A 121 5.10 3.73 12.85
N SER A 122 4.08 3.44 13.68
CA SER A 122 4.06 3.84 15.11
C SER A 122 5.16 3.16 15.92
N ARG A 123 5.58 1.95 15.54
CA ARG A 123 6.59 1.16 16.25
C ARG A 123 7.94 1.12 15.56
N ALA A 124 8.10 1.93 14.52
CA ALA A 124 9.38 2.10 13.85
C ALA A 124 10.44 2.55 14.86
N PRO A 125 11.57 1.82 15.03
CA PRO A 125 12.50 2.08 16.11
C PRO A 125 13.41 3.27 15.81
N TYR A 126 13.99 3.81 16.88
CA TYR A 126 15.21 4.60 16.76
C TYR A 126 16.40 3.67 16.51
N VAL A 127 17.31 4.09 15.64
CA VAL A 127 18.52 3.33 15.30
C VAL A 127 19.76 4.22 15.45
N MET A 128 20.87 3.60 15.78
CA MET A 128 22.16 4.28 15.90
C MET A 128 23.22 3.46 15.17
N GLY A 129 24.01 4.13 14.31
CA GLY A 129 25.16 3.52 13.66
C GLY A 129 26.28 3.20 14.66
N LYS A 130 27.14 2.26 14.30
CA LYS A 130 28.37 2.04 15.05
C LYS A 130 29.31 3.24 14.92
N ALA A 131 30.10 3.50 15.95
CA ALA A 131 31.11 4.55 15.89
C ALA A 131 32.17 4.24 14.83
N ASP A 132 32.55 5.22 14.04
CA ASP A 132 33.61 5.11 13.02
C ASP A 132 35.03 5.03 13.63
N SER A 133 35.18 5.47 14.88
CA SER A 133 36.44 5.46 15.62
C SER A 133 36.21 5.19 17.10
N ALA A 134 37.28 4.66 17.76
CA ALA A 134 37.28 4.50 19.20
C ALA A 134 37.09 5.88 19.89
N PHE A 135 36.28 5.92 20.97
CA PHE A 135 35.95 7.15 21.71
C PHE A 135 35.26 8.26 20.87
N GLY A 136 34.71 7.92 19.70
CA GLY A 136 33.93 8.84 18.87
C GLY A 136 32.76 9.45 19.65
N ARG A 137 32.49 10.76 19.47
CA ARG A 137 31.37 11.49 20.07
C ARG A 137 30.33 11.98 19.07
N GLY A 138 30.42 11.50 17.85
CA GLY A 138 29.55 11.91 16.72
C GLY A 138 28.36 11.00 16.45
N GLN A 139 28.04 10.03 17.30
CA GLN A 139 26.91 9.14 17.12
C GLN A 139 25.60 9.92 17.12
N LYS A 140 24.74 9.59 16.13
CA LYS A 140 23.40 10.14 16.00
C LYS A 140 22.38 9.03 16.16
N ILE A 141 21.27 9.36 16.80
CA ILE A 141 20.07 8.52 16.82
C ILE A 141 19.21 8.97 15.67
N GLU A 142 18.80 8.02 14.81
CA GLU A 142 17.96 8.26 13.65
C GLU A 142 16.57 7.66 13.89
N ASP A 143 15.51 8.42 13.59
CA ASP A 143 14.13 7.92 13.59
C ASP A 143 13.85 7.18 12.27
N THR A 144 13.38 5.94 12.35
CA THR A 144 13.09 5.13 11.16
C THR A 144 11.64 5.18 10.72
N THR A 145 10.80 5.98 11.36
CA THR A 145 9.37 6.11 11.04
C THR A 145 9.15 6.50 9.58
N ILE A 146 9.87 7.53 9.12
CA ILE A 146 9.78 8.03 7.74
C ILE A 146 11.06 8.81 7.38
N GLY A 147 11.38 8.87 6.09
CA GLY A 147 12.49 9.68 5.60
C GLY A 147 13.83 8.97 5.53
N TRP A 148 14.85 9.78 5.31
CA TRP A 148 16.22 9.32 5.12
C TRP A 148 16.93 9.06 6.45
N ARG A 149 17.69 7.96 6.49
CA ARG A 149 18.59 7.58 7.59
C ARG A 149 19.86 6.97 7.00
N PHE A 150 20.99 7.09 7.69
CA PHE A 150 22.28 6.59 7.21
C PHE A 150 22.60 7.03 5.78
N VAL A 151 22.43 8.33 5.50
CA VAL A 151 22.50 8.91 4.17
C VAL A 151 23.84 8.61 3.49
N ASN A 152 23.81 7.97 2.32
CA ASN A 152 24.98 7.80 1.48
C ASN A 152 25.38 9.15 0.87
N PRO A 153 26.64 9.63 1.08
CA PRO A 153 27.09 10.92 0.57
C PRO A 153 27.00 11.08 -0.94
N LEU A 154 27.32 10.03 -1.71
CA LEU A 154 27.23 10.04 -3.17
C LEU A 154 25.79 10.13 -3.65
N MET A 155 24.86 9.44 -2.96
CA MET A 155 23.43 9.54 -3.25
C MET A 155 22.91 10.96 -3.03
N LYS A 156 23.32 11.58 -1.92
CA LYS A 156 22.99 12.97 -1.62
C LYS A 156 23.54 13.95 -2.67
N GLU A 157 24.77 13.76 -3.10
CA GLU A 157 25.43 14.61 -4.09
C GLU A 157 24.78 14.48 -5.48
N GLN A 158 24.51 13.25 -5.93
CA GLN A 158 24.07 13.00 -7.32
C GLN A 158 22.56 13.18 -7.51
N TYR A 159 21.74 12.82 -6.52
CA TYR A 159 20.27 12.75 -6.67
C TYR A 159 19.50 13.55 -5.63
N GLY A 160 20.16 14.08 -4.62
CA GLY A 160 19.51 14.74 -3.50
C GLY A 160 18.90 13.73 -2.51
N ILE A 161 18.42 14.26 -1.40
CA ILE A 161 17.74 13.52 -0.33
C ILE A 161 16.50 14.27 0.13
N ASP A 162 15.73 14.81 -0.83
CA ASP A 162 14.52 15.54 -0.52
C ASP A 162 13.59 14.71 0.38
N PRO A 163 13.07 15.27 1.48
CA PRO A 163 12.03 14.61 2.24
C PRO A 163 10.75 14.50 1.41
N MET A 164 9.88 13.56 1.76
CA MET A 164 8.68 13.26 0.96
C MET A 164 7.79 14.48 0.66
N PRO A 165 7.49 15.38 1.61
CA PRO A 165 6.74 16.60 1.30
C PRO A 165 7.43 17.50 0.28
N GLN A 166 8.76 17.60 0.29
CA GLN A 166 9.51 18.37 -0.71
C GLN A 166 9.38 17.75 -2.11
N THR A 167 9.43 16.42 -2.23
CA THR A 167 9.22 15.77 -3.53
C THR A 167 7.82 16.05 -4.10
N ALA A 168 6.82 16.18 -3.23
CA ALA A 168 5.46 16.51 -3.63
C ALA A 168 5.30 18.00 -4.04
N ASP A 169 6.00 18.92 -3.36
CA ASP A 169 6.09 20.30 -3.80
C ASP A 169 6.83 20.43 -5.14
N ASN A 170 7.90 19.65 -5.35
CA ASN A 170 8.59 19.60 -6.65
C ASN A 170 7.65 19.15 -7.78
N VAL A 171 6.79 18.16 -7.53
CA VAL A 171 5.76 17.73 -8.49
C VAL A 171 4.73 18.84 -8.72
N ALA A 172 4.29 19.52 -7.65
CA ALA A 172 3.35 20.63 -7.78
C ALA A 172 3.91 21.75 -8.69
N ASP A 173 5.19 22.09 -8.51
CA ASP A 173 5.87 23.10 -9.31
C ASP A 173 6.04 22.64 -10.78
N ASP A 174 6.63 21.46 -11.01
CA ASP A 174 6.94 20.95 -12.34
C ASP A 174 5.67 20.70 -13.19
N TYR A 175 4.56 20.27 -12.55
CA TYR A 175 3.29 19.94 -13.21
C TYR A 175 2.20 21.01 -13.00
N ARG A 176 2.53 22.15 -12.38
CA ARG A 176 1.64 23.29 -12.16
C ARG A 176 0.34 22.92 -11.46
N VAL A 177 0.43 22.13 -10.40
CA VAL A 177 -0.72 21.73 -9.57
C VAL A 177 -0.93 22.76 -8.47
N SER A 178 -2.02 23.51 -8.54
CA SER A 178 -2.32 24.56 -7.58
C SER A 178 -2.68 24.03 -6.18
N ARG A 179 -2.51 24.84 -5.15
CA ARG A 179 -2.95 24.52 -3.79
C ARG A 179 -4.47 24.26 -3.73
N ALA A 180 -5.24 25.04 -4.46
CA ALA A 180 -6.69 24.89 -4.49
C ALA A 180 -7.12 23.53 -5.09
N ASP A 181 -6.46 23.10 -6.18
CA ASP A 181 -6.72 21.78 -6.77
C ASP A 181 -6.37 20.65 -5.78
N GLN A 182 -5.24 20.80 -5.06
CA GLN A 182 -4.80 19.82 -4.06
C GLN A 182 -5.79 19.70 -2.90
N ASP A 183 -6.29 20.82 -2.39
CA ASP A 183 -7.27 20.83 -1.30
C ASP A 183 -8.63 20.26 -1.77
N ALA A 184 -9.05 20.57 -3.00
CA ALA A 184 -10.28 19.98 -3.59
C ALA A 184 -10.16 18.46 -3.78
N PHE A 185 -8.99 17.98 -4.21
CA PHE A 185 -8.71 16.54 -4.33
C PHE A 185 -8.75 15.86 -2.95
N ALA A 186 -8.13 16.45 -1.95
CA ALA A 186 -8.12 15.94 -0.59
C ALA A 186 -9.53 15.90 0.03
N LEU A 187 -10.32 16.95 -0.14
CA LEU A 187 -11.71 16.96 0.31
C LEU A 187 -12.52 15.81 -0.32
N ARG A 188 -12.37 15.61 -1.62
CA ARG A 188 -13.06 14.53 -2.34
C ARG A 188 -12.67 13.16 -1.80
N SER A 189 -11.38 12.92 -1.50
CA SER A 189 -10.93 11.68 -0.86
C SER A 189 -11.62 11.45 0.48
N GLN A 190 -11.69 12.46 1.35
CA GLN A 190 -12.38 12.38 2.64
C GLN A 190 -13.88 12.11 2.50
N GLN A 191 -14.55 12.81 1.58
CA GLN A 191 -15.98 12.62 1.33
C GLN A 191 -16.30 11.21 0.80
N ARG A 192 -15.46 10.68 -0.09
CA ARG A 192 -15.61 9.33 -0.63
C ARG A 192 -15.40 8.28 0.46
N ALA A 193 -14.35 8.43 1.28
CA ALA A 193 -14.10 7.54 2.39
C ALA A 193 -15.23 7.56 3.43
N GLY A 194 -15.76 8.73 3.78
CA GLY A 194 -16.90 8.86 4.68
C GLY A 194 -18.14 8.12 4.17
N ARG A 195 -18.51 8.35 2.90
CA ARG A 195 -19.64 7.62 2.28
C ARG A 195 -19.43 6.10 2.25
N ALA A 196 -18.22 5.66 1.94
CA ALA A 196 -17.87 4.24 1.91
C ALA A 196 -17.97 3.60 3.31
N GLN A 197 -17.53 4.29 4.36
CA GLN A 197 -17.67 3.84 5.74
C GLN A 197 -19.15 3.76 6.15
N GLU A 198 -19.94 4.80 5.88
CA GLU A 198 -21.37 4.83 6.18
C GLU A 198 -22.15 3.72 5.45
N ALA A 199 -21.76 3.42 4.21
CA ALA A 199 -22.34 2.34 3.41
C ALA A 199 -21.86 0.93 3.82
N GLY A 200 -20.92 0.81 4.77
CA GLY A 200 -20.37 -0.48 5.20
C GLY A 200 -19.43 -1.14 4.19
N PHE A 201 -18.94 -0.40 3.18
CA PHE A 201 -18.08 -0.95 2.12
C PHE A 201 -16.83 -1.66 2.69
N PHE A 202 -16.16 -1.03 3.65
CA PHE A 202 -14.94 -1.57 4.22
C PHE A 202 -15.15 -2.74 5.19
N ALA A 203 -16.37 -3.00 5.65
CA ALA A 203 -16.66 -4.12 6.54
C ALA A 203 -16.36 -5.49 5.92
N GLU A 204 -16.40 -5.58 4.59
CA GLU A 204 -16.07 -6.82 3.86
C GLU A 204 -14.56 -7.01 3.67
N GLU A 205 -13.79 -5.93 3.77
CA GLU A 205 -12.33 -5.96 3.66
C GLU A 205 -11.65 -6.18 5.01
N ILE A 206 -12.25 -5.63 6.08
CA ILE A 206 -11.60 -5.49 7.39
C ILE A 206 -11.81 -6.74 8.23
N VAL A 207 -10.69 -7.25 8.74
CA VAL A 207 -10.65 -8.24 9.83
C VAL A 207 -10.30 -7.49 11.11
N PRO A 208 -11.13 -7.59 12.16
CA PRO A 208 -10.87 -6.93 13.44
C PRO A 208 -9.54 -7.33 14.07
N VAL A 209 -8.89 -6.39 14.73
CA VAL A 209 -7.63 -6.59 15.46
C VAL A 209 -7.88 -6.47 16.95
N THR A 210 -7.56 -7.48 17.72
CA THR A 210 -7.61 -7.44 19.19
C THR A 210 -6.29 -6.93 19.74
N ILE A 211 -6.31 -5.75 20.33
CA ILE A 211 -5.16 -5.17 21.05
C ILE A 211 -5.26 -5.54 22.53
N ARG A 212 -4.35 -6.37 22.99
CA ARG A 212 -4.30 -6.81 24.40
C ARG A 212 -3.85 -5.66 25.30
N GLY A 213 -4.58 -5.40 26.37
CA GLY A 213 -4.30 -4.34 27.31
C GLY A 213 -4.35 -4.80 28.78
N ARG A 214 -3.61 -4.13 29.64
CA ARG A 214 -3.61 -4.42 31.10
C ARG A 214 -4.99 -4.25 31.76
N LYS A 215 -5.87 -3.40 31.18
CA LYS A 215 -7.23 -3.11 31.68
C LYS A 215 -8.33 -3.83 30.90
N GLY A 216 -7.95 -4.77 30.04
CA GLY A 216 -8.83 -5.49 29.13
C GLY A 216 -8.42 -5.28 27.68
N ASP A 217 -8.89 -6.16 26.82
CA ASP A 217 -8.60 -6.14 25.40
C ASP A 217 -9.49 -5.10 24.69
N THR A 218 -8.95 -4.45 23.67
CA THR A 218 -9.67 -3.53 22.79
C THR A 218 -9.79 -4.13 21.41
N LEU A 219 -11.01 -4.18 20.87
CA LEU A 219 -11.26 -4.60 19.51
C LEU A 219 -11.25 -3.38 18.58
N VAL A 220 -10.40 -3.41 17.57
CA VAL A 220 -10.28 -2.36 16.54
C VAL A 220 -10.87 -2.90 15.24
N GLU A 221 -11.96 -2.28 14.75
CA GLU A 221 -12.77 -2.78 13.64
C GLU A 221 -12.92 -1.78 12.50
N HIS A 222 -12.48 -0.53 12.69
CA HIS A 222 -12.68 0.55 11.72
C HIS A 222 -11.37 1.29 11.44
N ASP A 223 -11.26 1.79 10.21
CA ASP A 223 -10.19 2.72 9.83
C ASP A 223 -10.28 3.98 10.68
N GLU A 224 -9.17 4.36 11.32
CA GLU A 224 -9.14 5.44 12.31
C GLU A 224 -8.80 6.81 11.69
N HIS A 225 -8.25 6.81 10.48
CA HIS A 225 -7.69 8.01 9.86
C HIS A 225 -8.72 8.94 9.19
N PRO A 226 -9.85 8.47 8.61
CA PRO A 226 -10.81 9.31 7.92
C PRO A 226 -11.36 10.47 8.76
N ARG A 227 -11.56 11.63 8.12
CA ARG A 227 -12.11 12.85 8.70
C ARG A 227 -13.28 13.37 7.84
N PRO A 228 -14.45 12.76 7.94
CA PRO A 228 -15.60 13.08 7.08
C PRO A 228 -16.08 14.53 7.21
N ASP A 229 -15.82 15.18 8.35
CA ASP A 229 -16.20 16.60 8.60
C ASP A 229 -15.24 17.61 7.96
N THR A 230 -14.27 17.16 7.14
CA THR A 230 -13.32 18.05 6.45
C THR A 230 -14.07 19.01 5.50
N THR A 231 -13.67 20.29 5.51
CA THR A 231 -14.18 21.31 4.59
C THR A 231 -13.05 22.01 3.83
N LEU A 232 -13.36 22.64 2.68
CA LEU A 232 -12.36 23.40 1.93
C LEU A 232 -11.77 24.56 2.76
N GLU A 233 -12.62 25.23 3.56
CA GLU A 233 -12.19 26.33 4.43
C GLU A 233 -11.20 25.82 5.52
N ALA A 234 -11.43 24.64 6.06
CA ALA A 234 -10.51 24.04 7.02
C ALA A 234 -9.18 23.66 6.36
N LEU A 235 -9.20 23.08 5.17
CA LEU A 235 -7.99 22.74 4.40
C LEU A 235 -7.20 24.00 4.02
N ALA A 236 -7.87 25.04 3.52
CA ALA A 236 -7.23 26.29 3.12
C ALA A 236 -6.48 27.00 4.26
N ARG A 237 -6.90 26.80 5.52
CA ARG A 237 -6.25 27.37 6.72
C ARG A 237 -4.97 26.64 7.13
N LEU A 238 -4.74 25.43 6.62
CA LEU A 238 -3.56 24.66 6.97
C LEU A 238 -2.30 25.29 6.38
N LYS A 239 -1.28 25.42 7.20
CA LYS A 239 0.02 25.95 6.75
C LYS A 239 0.81 24.87 6.01
N PRO A 240 1.45 25.21 4.88
CA PRO A 240 2.38 24.31 4.22
C PRO A 240 3.55 23.92 5.11
N GLY A 241 3.96 22.64 5.03
CA GLY A 241 5.03 22.10 5.87
C GLY A 241 6.44 22.60 5.51
N ASN A 242 6.66 22.93 4.22
CA ASN A 242 7.98 23.29 3.69
C ASN A 242 8.18 24.81 3.49
N GLY A 243 7.32 25.62 4.09
CA GLY A 243 7.39 27.09 4.01
C GLY A 243 6.16 27.74 3.37
N PRO A 244 5.98 29.05 3.54
CA PRO A 244 4.73 29.76 3.20
C PRO A 244 4.40 29.75 1.70
N GLU A 245 5.41 29.66 0.83
CA GLU A 245 5.25 29.65 -0.63
C GLU A 245 5.00 28.21 -1.20
N ARG A 246 4.87 27.22 -0.31
CA ARG A 246 4.67 25.82 -0.68
C ARG A 246 3.20 25.42 -0.60
N THR A 247 2.87 24.23 -1.10
CA THR A 247 1.47 23.84 -1.29
C THR A 247 1.08 22.60 -0.48
N VAL A 248 2.06 21.77 -0.10
CA VAL A 248 1.82 20.53 0.65
C VAL A 248 1.53 20.81 2.12
N THR A 249 0.40 20.31 2.60
CA THR A 249 -0.06 20.44 3.98
C THR A 249 -0.41 19.08 4.58
N ALA A 250 -0.64 19.04 5.88
CA ALA A 250 -1.15 17.84 6.56
C ALA A 250 -2.55 17.42 6.07
N GLY A 251 -3.30 18.31 5.40
CA GLY A 251 -4.64 18.00 4.90
C GLY A 251 -4.67 17.46 3.48
N ASN A 252 -3.60 17.65 2.69
CA ASN A 252 -3.51 17.20 1.30
C ASN A 252 -2.37 16.19 1.06
N ALA A 253 -1.89 15.58 2.14
CA ALA A 253 -0.92 14.49 2.18
C ALA A 253 -1.50 13.27 2.90
N SER A 254 -1.03 12.07 2.57
CA SER A 254 -1.35 10.86 3.33
C SER A 254 -0.75 10.90 4.73
N GLY A 255 -1.33 10.11 5.63
CA GLY A 255 -0.83 9.97 7.00
C GLY A 255 0.32 8.98 7.14
N VAL A 256 0.88 8.97 8.35
CA VAL A 256 1.78 7.93 8.88
C VAL A 256 0.89 6.94 9.63
N ASN A 257 0.91 5.67 9.23
CA ASN A 257 -0.13 4.73 9.63
C ASN A 257 0.40 3.31 9.90
N ASP A 258 -0.45 2.50 10.54
CA ASP A 258 -0.22 1.10 10.85
C ASP A 258 -1.26 0.23 10.15
N GLY A 259 -0.88 -0.94 9.63
CA GLY A 259 -1.84 -1.87 9.01
C GLY A 259 -1.18 -3.05 8.30
N ALA A 260 -1.99 -4.06 7.99
CA ALA A 260 -1.59 -5.25 7.23
C ALA A 260 -2.70 -5.72 6.28
N ALA A 261 -2.32 -6.34 5.17
CA ALA A 261 -3.24 -6.93 4.21
C ALA A 261 -2.64 -8.21 3.60
N ALA A 262 -3.50 -9.14 3.22
CA ALA A 262 -3.08 -10.37 2.55
C ALA A 262 -4.13 -10.85 1.54
N LEU A 263 -3.67 -11.49 0.48
CA LEU A 263 -4.47 -12.05 -0.61
C LEU A 263 -4.00 -13.48 -0.91
N VAL A 264 -4.93 -14.36 -1.23
CA VAL A 264 -4.65 -15.72 -1.75
C VAL A 264 -4.57 -15.64 -3.27
N LEU A 265 -3.44 -16.10 -3.83
CA LEU A 265 -3.22 -16.23 -5.26
C LEU A 265 -3.06 -17.72 -5.61
N ALA A 266 -3.71 -18.15 -6.69
CA ALA A 266 -3.70 -19.54 -7.12
C ALA A 266 -3.67 -19.67 -8.64
N SER A 267 -3.06 -20.75 -9.15
CA SER A 267 -3.23 -21.23 -10.51
C SER A 267 -4.66 -21.79 -10.73
N ALA A 268 -5.05 -22.02 -11.96
CA ALA A 268 -6.31 -22.70 -12.27
C ALA A 268 -6.37 -24.10 -11.65
N GLU A 269 -5.25 -24.83 -11.68
CA GLU A 269 -5.11 -26.16 -11.11
C GLU A 269 -5.28 -26.14 -9.58
N ALA A 270 -4.68 -25.16 -8.90
CA ALA A 270 -4.83 -25.01 -7.45
C ALA A 270 -6.24 -24.55 -7.06
N VAL A 271 -6.89 -23.71 -7.87
CA VAL A 271 -8.30 -23.33 -7.69
C VAL A 271 -9.18 -24.56 -7.66
N GLU A 272 -9.05 -25.45 -8.65
CA GLU A 272 -9.84 -26.69 -8.75
C GLU A 272 -9.49 -27.64 -7.58
N LYS A 273 -8.21 -27.89 -7.36
CA LYS A 273 -7.72 -28.84 -6.36
C LYS A 273 -8.16 -28.50 -4.93
N HIS A 274 -8.16 -27.21 -4.58
CA HIS A 274 -8.48 -26.74 -3.22
C HIS A 274 -9.91 -26.17 -3.08
N GLY A 275 -10.72 -26.23 -4.15
CA GLY A 275 -12.09 -25.72 -4.14
C GLY A 275 -12.16 -24.21 -3.87
N LEU A 276 -11.15 -23.45 -4.30
CA LEU A 276 -11.12 -22.01 -4.17
C LEU A 276 -12.09 -21.33 -5.15
N THR A 277 -12.60 -20.16 -4.78
CA THR A 277 -13.44 -19.37 -5.68
C THR A 277 -12.60 -18.26 -6.32
N PRO A 278 -12.34 -18.30 -7.63
CA PRO A 278 -11.62 -17.23 -8.30
C PRO A 278 -12.49 -15.96 -8.33
N ARG A 279 -11.95 -14.84 -7.85
CA ARG A 279 -12.65 -13.55 -7.80
C ARG A 279 -12.18 -12.59 -8.89
N ALA A 280 -10.87 -12.58 -9.13
CA ALA A 280 -10.27 -11.83 -10.24
C ALA A 280 -9.03 -12.55 -10.77
N ARG A 281 -8.74 -12.32 -12.04
CA ARG A 281 -7.51 -12.72 -12.70
C ARG A 281 -6.50 -11.58 -12.67
N VAL A 282 -5.24 -11.85 -12.34
CA VAL A 282 -4.16 -10.87 -12.47
C VAL A 282 -3.74 -10.80 -13.94
N LEU A 283 -3.90 -9.64 -14.57
CA LEU A 283 -3.52 -9.42 -15.97
C LEU A 283 -2.03 -9.15 -16.15
N GLY A 284 -1.42 -8.50 -15.18
CA GLY A 284 0.00 -8.18 -15.22
C GLY A 284 0.40 -7.04 -14.29
N MET A 285 1.71 -6.86 -14.17
CA MET A 285 2.32 -5.79 -13.40
C MET A 285 3.47 -5.13 -14.19
N ALA A 286 3.69 -3.84 -13.98
CA ALA A 286 4.84 -3.13 -14.51
C ALA A 286 5.40 -2.14 -13.50
N SER A 287 6.72 -1.97 -13.52
CA SER A 287 7.45 -0.95 -12.76
C SER A 287 8.23 -0.03 -13.70
N ALA A 288 8.47 1.19 -13.23
CA ALA A 288 9.28 2.17 -13.92
C ALA A 288 10.06 3.03 -12.93
N GLY A 289 11.20 3.59 -13.36
CA GLY A 289 11.98 4.56 -12.61
C GLY A 289 11.76 5.98 -13.13
N VAL A 290 11.89 6.97 -12.24
CA VAL A 290 11.85 8.40 -12.53
C VAL A 290 12.91 9.10 -11.65
N ALA A 291 13.16 10.38 -11.89
CA ALA A 291 14.07 11.16 -11.04
C ALA A 291 13.58 11.17 -9.57
N PRO A 292 14.44 10.88 -8.58
CA PRO A 292 14.05 10.82 -7.16
C PRO A 292 13.33 12.06 -6.65
N ARG A 293 13.73 13.27 -7.09
CA ARG A 293 13.13 14.54 -6.68
C ARG A 293 11.66 14.70 -7.06
N ILE A 294 11.20 13.96 -8.07
CA ILE A 294 9.80 13.95 -8.54
C ILE A 294 9.23 12.52 -8.51
N MET A 295 9.56 11.76 -7.48
CA MET A 295 9.14 10.36 -7.33
C MET A 295 7.63 10.17 -7.50
N GLY A 296 6.84 11.19 -7.18
CA GLY A 296 5.38 11.18 -7.24
C GLY A 296 4.83 10.87 -8.63
N ILE A 297 5.58 11.18 -9.71
CA ILE A 297 5.13 10.92 -11.09
C ILE A 297 5.39 9.48 -11.57
N GLY A 298 6.04 8.64 -10.77
CA GLY A 298 6.36 7.25 -11.08
C GLY A 298 5.20 6.39 -11.61
N PRO A 299 3.94 6.57 -11.13
CA PRO A 299 2.77 5.88 -11.69
C PRO A 299 2.63 6.02 -13.20
N VAL A 300 2.89 7.19 -13.76
CA VAL A 300 2.68 7.48 -15.19
C VAL A 300 3.45 6.54 -16.11
N PRO A 301 4.80 6.46 -16.05
CA PRO A 301 5.53 5.53 -16.90
C PRO A 301 5.26 4.07 -16.56
N ALA A 302 4.93 3.73 -15.30
CA ALA A 302 4.57 2.36 -14.91
C ALA A 302 3.25 1.94 -15.56
N VAL A 303 2.21 2.76 -15.47
CA VAL A 303 0.89 2.54 -16.10
C VAL A 303 1.05 2.48 -17.62
N ARG A 304 1.69 3.47 -18.25
CA ARG A 304 1.93 3.46 -19.70
C ARG A 304 2.65 2.19 -20.18
N LYS A 305 3.61 1.67 -19.39
CA LYS A 305 4.31 0.41 -19.68
C LYS A 305 3.37 -0.80 -19.57
N LEU A 306 2.52 -0.83 -18.53
CA LEU A 306 1.55 -1.90 -18.34
C LEU A 306 0.51 -1.91 -19.46
N LEU A 307 -0.07 -0.77 -19.79
CA LEU A 307 -1.07 -0.62 -20.86
C LEU A 307 -0.54 -1.12 -22.22
N ARG A 308 0.69 -0.76 -22.57
CA ARG A 308 1.32 -1.28 -23.80
C ARG A 308 1.48 -2.80 -23.80
N ARG A 309 1.85 -3.42 -22.65
CA ARG A 309 1.99 -4.88 -22.53
C ARG A 309 0.66 -5.61 -22.69
N LEU A 310 -0.42 -5.00 -22.16
CA LEU A 310 -1.75 -5.58 -22.18
C LEU A 310 -2.54 -5.22 -23.46
N ALA A 311 -2.00 -4.34 -24.32
CA ALA A 311 -2.70 -3.76 -25.46
C ALA A 311 -4.05 -3.12 -25.06
N LEU A 312 -4.06 -2.42 -23.91
CA LEU A 312 -5.24 -1.73 -23.36
C LEU A 312 -5.01 -0.23 -23.34
N ALA A 313 -6.11 0.54 -23.35
CA ALA A 313 -6.13 1.97 -23.07
C ALA A 313 -6.59 2.21 -21.62
N ILE A 314 -6.38 3.42 -21.08
CA ILE A 314 -6.73 3.76 -19.69
C ILE A 314 -8.24 3.73 -19.43
N ASP A 315 -9.04 4.03 -20.44
CA ASP A 315 -10.50 4.02 -20.38
C ASP A 315 -11.10 2.60 -20.32
N ALA A 316 -10.31 1.57 -20.64
CA ALA A 316 -10.70 0.17 -20.50
C ALA A 316 -10.83 -0.30 -19.05
N PHE A 317 -10.45 0.53 -18.07
CA PHE A 317 -10.58 0.25 -16.66
C PHE A 317 -11.82 0.91 -16.06
N ASP A 318 -12.56 0.13 -15.27
CA ASP A 318 -13.77 0.57 -14.57
C ASP A 318 -13.43 1.17 -13.21
N VAL A 319 -12.33 0.71 -12.61
CA VAL A 319 -11.82 1.16 -11.31
C VAL A 319 -10.31 1.44 -11.42
N ILE A 320 -9.88 2.58 -10.88
CA ILE A 320 -8.47 2.97 -10.77
C ILE A 320 -8.19 3.31 -9.30
N GLU A 321 -7.45 2.46 -8.61
CA GLU A 321 -6.92 2.74 -7.28
C GLU A 321 -5.52 3.35 -7.43
N LEU A 322 -5.44 4.68 -7.31
CA LEU A 322 -4.20 5.45 -7.31
C LEU A 322 -3.85 5.82 -5.87
N ASN A 323 -2.71 5.38 -5.37
CA ASN A 323 -2.26 5.78 -4.04
C ASN A 323 -2.07 7.30 -3.95
N GLU A 324 -2.76 7.92 -3.01
CA GLU A 324 -2.71 9.35 -2.74
C GLU A 324 -1.62 9.66 -1.70
N ALA A 325 -0.35 9.44 -2.05
CA ALA A 325 0.72 9.85 -1.14
C ALA A 325 0.65 11.36 -0.86
N PHE A 326 0.37 12.14 -1.91
CA PHE A 326 0.10 13.57 -1.88
C PHE A 326 -0.92 13.94 -2.96
N ALA A 327 -1.75 14.94 -2.72
CA ALA A 327 -2.73 15.40 -3.70
C ALA A 327 -2.05 15.94 -4.98
N SER A 328 -0.92 16.65 -4.87
CA SER A 328 -0.15 17.14 -6.02
C SER A 328 0.30 16.00 -6.92
N GLN A 329 0.79 14.90 -6.33
CA GLN A 329 1.22 13.71 -7.03
C GLN A 329 0.03 13.00 -7.70
N GLY A 330 -1.10 12.85 -7.01
CA GLY A 330 -2.31 12.24 -7.55
C GLY A 330 -2.80 12.97 -8.79
N LEU A 331 -2.97 14.30 -8.67
CA LEU A 331 -3.43 15.17 -9.77
C LEU A 331 -2.47 15.16 -10.96
N ALA A 332 -1.16 15.28 -10.72
CA ALA A 332 -0.17 15.24 -11.79
C ALA A 332 -0.25 13.90 -12.56
N CYS A 333 -0.39 12.78 -11.85
CA CYS A 333 -0.54 11.47 -12.47
C CYS A 333 -1.83 11.36 -13.30
N LEU A 334 -2.97 11.80 -12.78
CA LEU A 334 -4.24 11.75 -13.50
C LEU A 334 -4.19 12.57 -14.79
N ARG A 335 -3.73 13.82 -14.71
CA ARG A 335 -3.58 14.73 -15.85
C ARG A 335 -2.66 14.14 -16.93
N GLU A 336 -1.51 13.59 -16.54
CA GLU A 336 -0.57 12.93 -17.45
C GLU A 336 -1.11 11.64 -18.10
N LEU A 337 -2.02 10.95 -17.43
CA LEU A 337 -2.68 9.76 -17.95
C LEU A 337 -3.96 10.10 -18.75
N GLY A 338 -4.36 11.36 -18.84
CA GLY A 338 -5.57 11.80 -19.52
C GLY A 338 -6.85 11.45 -18.76
N VAL A 339 -6.79 11.32 -17.44
CA VAL A 339 -7.93 11.03 -16.56
C VAL A 339 -8.36 12.34 -15.89
N ALA A 340 -9.66 12.61 -15.84
CA ALA A 340 -10.19 13.81 -15.19
C ALA A 340 -9.87 13.81 -13.69
N ASP A 341 -9.56 14.99 -13.15
CA ASP A 341 -9.20 15.19 -11.73
C ASP A 341 -10.28 14.66 -10.77
N ASP A 342 -11.55 14.74 -11.17
CA ASP A 342 -12.74 14.35 -10.40
C ASP A 342 -13.37 13.02 -10.83
N SER A 343 -12.71 12.27 -11.70
CA SER A 343 -13.22 10.99 -12.24
C SER A 343 -13.74 10.08 -11.12
N GLU A 344 -14.96 9.60 -11.29
CA GLU A 344 -15.61 8.69 -10.33
C GLU A 344 -14.99 7.28 -10.33
N LYS A 345 -14.25 6.93 -11.39
CA LYS A 345 -13.51 5.66 -11.47
C LYS A 345 -12.26 5.64 -10.58
N VAL A 346 -11.76 6.81 -10.19
CA VAL A 346 -10.52 6.94 -9.40
C VAL A 346 -10.85 6.99 -7.91
N ASN A 347 -10.32 6.05 -7.15
CA ASN A 347 -10.50 5.96 -5.69
C ASN A 347 -11.96 6.22 -5.28
N PRO A 348 -12.94 5.43 -5.78
CA PRO A 348 -14.36 5.67 -5.54
C PRO A 348 -14.74 5.63 -4.05
N ASN A 349 -13.94 4.95 -3.26
CA ASN A 349 -14.11 4.79 -1.80
C ASN A 349 -13.11 5.63 -0.97
N GLY A 350 -12.51 6.67 -1.59
CA GLY A 350 -11.43 7.44 -0.99
C GLY A 350 -10.08 6.75 -1.12
N GLY A 351 -9.01 7.51 -0.94
CA GLY A 351 -7.63 7.02 -1.04
C GLY A 351 -6.82 7.30 0.20
N ALA A 352 -5.50 7.26 0.08
CA ALA A 352 -4.57 7.30 1.22
C ALA A 352 -4.59 8.62 2.01
N ILE A 353 -5.03 9.73 1.42
CA ILE A 353 -5.22 10.99 2.16
C ILE A 353 -6.29 10.81 3.24
N ALA A 354 -7.37 10.09 2.93
CA ALA A 354 -8.44 9.82 3.87
C ALA A 354 -8.18 8.57 4.71
N LEU A 355 -7.77 7.45 4.08
CA LEU A 355 -7.66 6.14 4.73
C LEU A 355 -6.33 5.94 5.46
N GLY A 356 -5.25 6.61 5.02
CA GLY A 356 -3.91 6.40 5.53
C GLY A 356 -3.00 5.60 4.61
N HIS A 357 -1.69 5.58 4.94
CA HIS A 357 -0.66 4.99 4.10
C HIS A 357 0.37 4.16 4.89
N PRO A 358 -0.01 2.99 5.45
CA PRO A 358 0.96 2.03 5.96
C PRO A 358 1.81 1.51 4.79
N LEU A 359 3.09 1.86 4.71
CA LEU A 359 3.90 1.72 3.48
C LEU A 359 3.83 0.32 2.87
N GLY A 360 4.25 -0.70 3.62
CA GLY A 360 4.29 -2.09 3.14
C GLY A 360 2.93 -2.70 2.81
N MET A 361 1.87 -2.26 3.50
CA MET A 361 0.50 -2.74 3.28
C MET A 361 -0.17 -2.09 2.07
N SER A 362 0.10 -0.81 1.82
CA SER A 362 -0.72 0.03 0.93
C SER A 362 -0.90 -0.53 -0.47
N GLY A 363 0.16 -1.11 -1.06
CA GLY A 363 0.05 -1.70 -2.39
C GLY A 363 -0.90 -2.89 -2.45
N ALA A 364 -0.95 -3.70 -1.40
CA ALA A 364 -1.90 -4.82 -1.30
C ALA A 364 -3.32 -4.30 -1.07
N ARG A 365 -3.50 -3.25 -0.24
CA ARG A 365 -4.80 -2.61 -0.02
C ARG A 365 -5.39 -2.07 -1.33
N LEU A 366 -4.59 -1.41 -2.17
CA LEU A 366 -5.08 -0.90 -3.46
C LEU A 366 -5.65 -2.02 -4.34
N VAL A 367 -4.97 -3.16 -4.43
CA VAL A 367 -5.44 -4.30 -5.24
C VAL A 367 -6.71 -4.91 -4.65
N LEU A 368 -6.75 -5.10 -3.33
CA LEU A 368 -7.88 -5.63 -2.58
C LEU A 368 -9.12 -4.73 -2.73
N THR A 369 -8.96 -3.41 -2.53
CA THR A 369 -10.07 -2.44 -2.65
C THR A 369 -10.57 -2.35 -4.09
N ALA A 370 -9.67 -2.39 -5.09
CA ALA A 370 -10.06 -2.44 -6.50
C ALA A 370 -10.90 -3.70 -6.81
N LEU A 371 -10.52 -4.86 -6.28
CA LEU A 371 -11.27 -6.11 -6.42
C LEU A 371 -12.68 -5.99 -5.85
N HIS A 372 -12.82 -5.56 -4.58
CA HIS A 372 -14.13 -5.39 -3.94
C HIS A 372 -15.00 -4.37 -4.68
N GLN A 373 -14.41 -3.26 -5.14
CA GLN A 373 -15.15 -2.26 -5.92
C GLN A 373 -15.64 -2.81 -7.25
N LEU A 374 -14.87 -3.64 -7.94
CA LEU A 374 -15.32 -4.31 -9.16
C LEU A 374 -16.50 -5.24 -8.92
N GLU A 375 -16.48 -5.99 -7.82
CA GLU A 375 -17.59 -6.87 -7.43
C GLU A 375 -18.86 -6.08 -7.10
N LYS A 376 -18.74 -4.99 -6.32
CA LYS A 376 -19.88 -4.14 -5.95
C LYS A 376 -20.49 -3.38 -7.13
N SER A 377 -19.67 -2.88 -8.03
CA SER A 377 -20.13 -2.09 -9.18
C SER A 377 -20.52 -2.94 -10.40
N GLY A 378 -20.20 -4.23 -10.43
CA GLY A 378 -20.29 -5.06 -11.61
C GLY A 378 -19.25 -4.73 -12.69
N GLY A 379 -18.25 -3.91 -12.35
CA GLY A 379 -17.14 -3.55 -13.24
C GLY A 379 -16.29 -4.77 -13.61
N ARG A 380 -15.53 -4.64 -14.68
CA ARG A 380 -14.72 -5.74 -15.23
C ARG A 380 -13.25 -5.61 -14.87
N ARG A 381 -12.63 -4.44 -15.08
CA ARG A 381 -11.18 -4.26 -14.95
C ARG A 381 -10.82 -3.20 -13.91
N GLY A 382 -9.84 -3.55 -13.08
CA GLY A 382 -9.24 -2.67 -12.08
C GLY A 382 -7.77 -2.42 -12.36
N LEU A 383 -7.33 -1.19 -12.13
CA LEU A 383 -5.93 -0.76 -12.16
C LEU A 383 -5.54 -0.27 -10.77
N ALA A 384 -4.53 -0.85 -10.17
CA ALA A 384 -3.89 -0.34 -8.97
C ALA A 384 -2.52 0.25 -9.33
N THR A 385 -2.22 1.46 -8.88
CA THR A 385 -0.94 2.11 -9.16
C THR A 385 -0.50 3.02 -8.02
N MET A 386 0.82 3.17 -7.87
CA MET A 386 1.39 3.99 -6.81
C MET A 386 2.79 4.47 -7.13
N CYS A 387 3.14 5.64 -6.57
CA CYS A 387 4.50 6.14 -6.53
C CYS A 387 5.32 5.44 -5.43
N VAL A 388 6.61 5.49 -5.58
CA VAL A 388 7.55 4.81 -4.68
C VAL A 388 8.72 5.75 -4.41
N GLY A 389 9.11 5.88 -3.17
CA GLY A 389 10.27 6.65 -2.76
C GLY A 389 11.53 6.31 -3.58
N VAL A 390 12.46 7.25 -3.64
CA VAL A 390 13.68 7.14 -4.45
C VAL A 390 13.41 7.05 -5.97
N GLY A 391 12.21 7.49 -6.41
CA GLY A 391 11.92 7.69 -7.83
C GLY A 391 11.51 6.43 -8.60
N GLN A 392 10.45 5.74 -8.15
CA GLN A 392 9.86 4.63 -8.89
C GLN A 392 8.33 4.73 -8.94
N GLY A 393 7.72 3.92 -9.79
CA GLY A 393 6.29 3.68 -9.83
C GLY A 393 5.97 2.23 -10.12
N LEU A 394 4.82 1.78 -9.64
CA LEU A 394 4.32 0.42 -9.84
C LEU A 394 2.86 0.48 -10.30
N ALA A 395 2.48 -0.41 -11.20
CA ALA A 395 1.11 -0.57 -11.67
C ALA A 395 0.77 -2.05 -11.84
N LEU A 396 -0.40 -2.47 -11.38
CA LEU A 396 -0.93 -3.83 -11.48
C LEU A 396 -2.38 -3.77 -11.97
N ALA A 397 -2.73 -4.65 -12.90
CA ALA A 397 -4.08 -4.75 -13.46
C ALA A 397 -4.71 -6.10 -13.11
N ILE A 398 -6.00 -6.05 -12.78
CA ILE A 398 -6.84 -7.22 -12.51
C ILE A 398 -8.09 -7.19 -13.38
N GLU A 399 -8.66 -8.35 -13.62
CA GLU A 399 -9.94 -8.51 -14.32
C GLU A 399 -10.83 -9.44 -13.48
N ARG A 400 -12.02 -8.94 -13.09
CA ARG A 400 -13.03 -9.74 -12.38
C ARG A 400 -13.48 -10.92 -13.25
N VAL A 401 -13.60 -12.10 -12.67
CA VAL A 401 -14.11 -13.32 -13.31
C VAL A 401 -15.54 -13.62 -12.91
#